data_e562fc07f8c9bfe953b1a499ecef289e
#
_entry.id   e562fc07f8c9bfe953b1a499ecef289e
#
_cell.length_a   1.000
_cell.length_b   1.000
_cell.length_c   1.000
_cell.angle_alpha   90.00
_cell.angle_beta   90.00
_cell.angle_gamma   90.00
#
_symmetry.space_group_name_H-M   'P 1'
#
loop_
_entity.id
_entity.type
_entity.pdbx_description
1 polymer ?
#
loop_
_entity_poly.entity_id
_entity_poly.type
_entity_poly.pdbx_seq_one_letter_code
_entity_poly.pdbx_strand_id
1 'polypeptide(L)'
;CWKAILPAIEETECDGVELNFGCPHGMSERGMGSAVGQVPDYVEMVTRWVKTHSRMPCIVKLTPNISDITKPADAAYRGGADAVSLINTVASITGIDLDLMAPTPTIDGKGTHGGYCGPAVKPIALNMVSQILRNDNTRSLPISGIGGVTTWKDAAEFLALGAGNVQVCTAAMVYGFKIVKEMISGLSQWMDEKNYESLDQFIGKALPNVTDWQYLNLNHITKARINQDLCIKCGRCYAACEDT
;
A
#
# COMPACT_ATOMS: atom_id res chain seq x y z
N CYS A 1 -13.90 -17.07 -18.95
CA CYS A 1 -12.46 -17.16 -18.66
C CYS A 1 -12.19 -17.70 -17.25
N TRP A 2 -12.72 -17.11 -16.16
CA TRP A 2 -12.45 -17.54 -14.79
C TRP A 2 -12.81 -19.02 -14.52
N LYS A 3 -13.99 -19.47 -14.98
CA LYS A 3 -14.40 -20.88 -14.86
C LYS A 3 -13.43 -21.88 -15.49
N ALA A 4 -12.70 -21.46 -16.51
CA ALA A 4 -11.77 -22.33 -17.22
C ALA A 4 -10.37 -22.37 -16.55
N ILE A 5 -9.93 -21.22 -15.95
CA ILE A 5 -8.59 -21.11 -15.39
C ILE A 5 -8.52 -21.56 -13.92
N LEU A 6 -9.56 -21.38 -13.13
CA LEU A 6 -9.55 -21.72 -11.71
C LEU A 6 -9.24 -23.19 -11.44
N PRO A 7 -9.80 -24.18 -12.15
CA PRO A 7 -9.42 -25.58 -11.95
C PRO A 7 -7.93 -25.85 -12.18
N ALA A 8 -7.36 -25.23 -13.22
CA ALA A 8 -5.92 -25.38 -13.51
C ALA A 8 -5.03 -24.72 -12.43
N ILE A 9 -5.52 -23.64 -11.81
CA ILE A 9 -4.83 -23.02 -10.67
C ILE A 9 -4.92 -23.94 -9.44
N GLU A 10 -6.08 -24.52 -9.15
CA GLU A 10 -6.24 -25.48 -8.04
C GLU A 10 -5.35 -26.70 -8.18
N GLU A 11 -5.12 -27.21 -9.41
CA GLU A 11 -4.18 -28.30 -9.69
C GLU A 11 -2.73 -27.96 -9.34
N THR A 12 -2.36 -26.69 -9.18
CA THR A 12 -1.02 -26.28 -8.73
C THR A 12 -0.82 -26.42 -7.22
N GLU A 13 -1.88 -26.77 -6.47
CA GLU A 13 -1.87 -26.88 -5.00
C GLU A 13 -1.45 -25.58 -4.30
N CYS A 14 -1.72 -24.42 -4.91
CA CYS A 14 -1.46 -23.13 -4.27
C CYS A 14 -2.42 -22.87 -3.11
N ASP A 15 -1.95 -22.13 -2.09
CA ASP A 15 -2.72 -21.83 -0.88
C ASP A 15 -3.85 -20.81 -1.10
N GLY A 16 -3.82 -20.05 -2.19
CA GLY A 16 -4.81 -19.02 -2.49
C GLY A 16 -4.52 -18.27 -3.79
N VAL A 17 -5.39 -17.34 -4.13
CA VAL A 17 -5.25 -16.50 -5.33
C VAL A 17 -5.34 -15.02 -4.99
N GLU A 18 -4.51 -14.21 -5.64
CA GLU A 18 -4.62 -12.75 -5.61
C GLU A 18 -5.13 -12.24 -6.96
N LEU A 19 -6.31 -11.63 -6.99
CA LEU A 19 -6.91 -11.05 -8.19
C LEU A 19 -6.33 -9.67 -8.44
N ASN A 20 -5.65 -9.47 -9.55
CA ASN A 20 -5.05 -8.19 -9.89
C ASN A 20 -6.05 -7.27 -10.58
N PHE A 21 -6.71 -6.39 -9.80
CA PHE A 21 -7.60 -5.34 -10.32
C PHE A 21 -6.94 -3.95 -10.32
N GLY A 22 -5.62 -3.89 -10.35
CA GLY A 22 -4.92 -2.63 -10.16
C GLY A 22 -3.99 -2.17 -11.26
N CYS A 23 -3.61 -3.04 -12.20
CA CYS A 23 -2.63 -2.69 -13.24
C CYS A 23 -3.14 -1.52 -14.11
N PRO A 24 -2.44 -0.35 -14.14
CA PRO A 24 -2.96 0.85 -14.80
C PRO A 24 -2.66 0.94 -16.30
N HIS A 25 -1.81 0.09 -16.86
CA HIS A 25 -1.35 0.17 -18.24
C HIS A 25 -1.56 -1.14 -19.00
N GLY A 26 -1.68 -1.07 -20.32
CA GLY A 26 -1.82 -2.20 -21.22
C GLY A 26 -3.07 -3.06 -20.98
N MET A 27 -3.23 -3.58 -19.78
CA MET A 27 -4.37 -4.41 -19.40
C MET A 27 -5.65 -3.59 -19.22
N SER A 28 -5.56 -2.36 -18.69
CA SER A 28 -6.72 -1.47 -18.51
C SER A 28 -7.33 -1.02 -19.84
N GLU A 29 -6.52 -0.82 -20.86
CA GLU A 29 -6.97 -0.51 -22.21
C GLU A 29 -7.77 -1.66 -22.85
N ARG A 30 -7.58 -2.88 -22.32
CA ARG A 30 -8.33 -4.09 -22.73
C ARG A 30 -9.51 -4.41 -21.80
N GLY A 31 -9.89 -3.49 -20.92
CA GLY A 31 -10.97 -3.69 -19.94
C GLY A 31 -10.60 -4.62 -18.78
N MET A 32 -9.31 -4.71 -18.43
CA MET A 32 -8.79 -5.51 -17.31
C MET A 32 -8.01 -4.63 -16.33
N GLY A 33 -7.46 -5.22 -15.28
CA GLY A 33 -6.66 -4.48 -14.30
C GLY A 33 -7.44 -3.32 -13.67
N SER A 34 -6.92 -2.09 -13.76
CA SER A 34 -7.54 -0.92 -13.14
C SER A 34 -8.90 -0.54 -13.75
N ALA A 35 -9.20 -0.95 -15.00
CA ALA A 35 -10.52 -0.77 -15.58
C ALA A 35 -11.60 -1.57 -14.83
N VAL A 36 -11.26 -2.74 -14.30
CA VAL A 36 -12.12 -3.50 -13.37
C VAL A 36 -12.10 -2.86 -11.99
N GLY A 37 -10.92 -2.56 -11.45
CA GLY A 37 -10.72 -2.06 -10.08
C GLY A 37 -11.35 -0.69 -9.80
N GLN A 38 -11.58 0.12 -10.83
CA GLN A 38 -12.25 1.42 -10.73
C GLN A 38 -13.78 1.34 -10.71
N VAL A 39 -14.36 0.17 -11.02
CA VAL A 39 -15.81 -0.04 -11.10
C VAL A 39 -16.24 -1.04 -10.03
N PRO A 40 -16.79 -0.59 -8.89
CA PRO A 40 -17.15 -1.46 -7.78
C PRO A 40 -18.00 -2.66 -8.16
N ASP A 41 -18.98 -2.48 -9.05
CA ASP A 41 -19.85 -3.56 -9.51
C ASP A 41 -19.07 -4.68 -10.23
N TYR A 42 -18.01 -4.33 -10.97
CA TYR A 42 -17.14 -5.32 -11.61
C TYR A 42 -16.24 -6.01 -10.58
N VAL A 43 -15.75 -5.27 -9.60
CA VAL A 43 -14.97 -5.84 -8.47
C VAL A 43 -15.81 -6.89 -7.75
N GLU A 44 -17.03 -6.56 -7.36
CA GLU A 44 -17.96 -7.47 -6.69
C GLU A 44 -18.28 -8.68 -7.58
N MET A 45 -18.66 -8.45 -8.82
CA MET A 45 -19.07 -9.50 -9.75
C MET A 45 -17.95 -10.51 -10.00
N VAL A 46 -16.73 -10.06 -10.29
CA VAL A 46 -15.61 -10.96 -10.58
C VAL A 46 -15.16 -11.69 -9.33
N THR A 47 -15.10 -11.01 -8.18
CA THR A 47 -14.78 -11.65 -6.89
C THR A 47 -15.78 -12.75 -6.57
N ARG A 48 -17.07 -12.48 -6.73
CA ARG A 48 -18.15 -13.46 -6.54
C ARG A 48 -18.03 -14.65 -7.49
N TRP A 49 -17.65 -14.42 -8.73
CA TRP A 49 -17.41 -15.52 -9.68
C TRP A 49 -16.28 -16.43 -9.23
N VAL A 50 -15.18 -15.88 -8.76
CA VAL A 50 -14.05 -16.65 -8.24
C VAL A 50 -14.47 -17.45 -7.02
N LYS A 51 -15.09 -16.81 -6.04
CA LYS A 51 -15.55 -17.47 -4.79
C LYS A 51 -16.63 -18.54 -5.03
N THR A 52 -17.44 -18.41 -6.08
CA THR A 52 -18.46 -19.42 -6.44
C THR A 52 -17.84 -20.68 -7.08
N HIS A 53 -16.68 -20.52 -7.75
CA HIS A 53 -16.06 -21.59 -8.55
C HIS A 53 -14.75 -22.11 -7.96
N SER A 54 -14.29 -21.57 -6.84
CA SER A 54 -13.09 -22.02 -6.13
C SER A 54 -13.31 -21.94 -4.62
N ARG A 55 -12.68 -22.86 -3.89
CA ARG A 55 -12.64 -22.87 -2.42
C ARG A 55 -11.38 -22.18 -1.87
N MET A 56 -10.46 -21.81 -2.74
CA MET A 56 -9.21 -21.14 -2.33
C MET A 56 -9.50 -19.81 -1.65
N PRO A 57 -8.69 -19.40 -0.66
CA PRO A 57 -8.64 -18.02 -0.22
C PRO A 57 -8.43 -17.06 -1.39
N CYS A 58 -9.23 -15.99 -1.42
CA CYS A 58 -9.23 -15.00 -2.51
C CYS A 58 -8.89 -13.63 -1.96
N ILE A 59 -7.75 -13.10 -2.36
CA ILE A 59 -7.31 -11.74 -2.06
C ILE A 59 -7.61 -10.86 -3.27
N VAL A 60 -8.15 -9.67 -3.06
CA VAL A 60 -8.41 -8.70 -4.14
C VAL A 60 -7.40 -7.56 -4.07
N LYS A 61 -6.55 -7.45 -5.10
CA LYS A 61 -5.56 -6.37 -5.19
C LYS A 61 -6.15 -5.13 -5.83
N LEU A 62 -6.25 -4.07 -5.02
CA LEU A 62 -6.93 -2.83 -5.36
C LEU A 62 -6.02 -1.83 -6.08
N THR A 63 -6.64 -0.98 -6.91
CA THR A 63 -5.97 0.10 -7.63
C THR A 63 -5.92 1.38 -6.79
N PRO A 64 -4.81 2.12 -6.76
CA PRO A 64 -4.77 3.47 -6.20
C PRO A 64 -5.33 4.54 -7.14
N ASN A 65 -5.65 4.18 -8.38
CA ASN A 65 -6.10 5.12 -9.41
C ASN A 65 -7.61 5.36 -9.30
N ILE A 66 -8.04 5.71 -8.10
CA ILE A 66 -9.44 5.96 -7.73
C ILE A 66 -9.49 7.03 -6.62
N SER A 67 -10.53 7.82 -6.58
CA SER A 67 -10.69 8.87 -5.57
C SER A 67 -11.14 8.36 -4.19
N ASP A 68 -11.81 7.21 -4.13
CA ASP A 68 -12.34 6.62 -2.90
C ASP A 68 -12.10 5.11 -2.91
N ILE A 69 -11.07 4.68 -2.20
CA ILE A 69 -10.64 3.29 -2.12
C ILE A 69 -11.61 2.40 -1.32
N THR A 70 -12.46 3.00 -0.49
CA THR A 70 -13.41 2.25 0.32
C THR A 70 -14.50 1.59 -0.52
N LYS A 71 -14.87 2.20 -1.66
CA LYS A 71 -15.88 1.66 -2.57
C LYS A 71 -15.49 0.31 -3.20
N PRO A 72 -14.34 0.18 -3.87
CA PRO A 72 -13.92 -1.13 -4.38
C PRO A 72 -13.57 -2.11 -3.26
N ALA A 73 -13.12 -1.65 -2.08
CA ALA A 73 -12.91 -2.53 -0.94
C ALA A 73 -14.22 -3.14 -0.42
N ASP A 74 -15.27 -2.32 -0.26
CA ASP A 74 -16.62 -2.79 0.11
C ASP A 74 -17.20 -3.74 -0.95
N ALA A 75 -17.00 -3.45 -2.23
CA ALA A 75 -17.40 -4.32 -3.32
C ALA A 75 -16.67 -5.68 -3.28
N ALA A 76 -15.38 -5.69 -3.00
CA ALA A 76 -14.62 -6.93 -2.80
C ALA A 76 -15.17 -7.75 -1.62
N TYR A 77 -15.49 -7.08 -0.50
CA TYR A 77 -16.12 -7.71 0.67
C TYR A 77 -17.47 -8.33 0.34
N ARG A 78 -18.37 -7.57 -0.32
CA ARG A 78 -19.67 -8.11 -0.78
C ARG A 78 -19.52 -9.24 -1.80
N GLY A 79 -18.45 -9.23 -2.59
CA GLY A 79 -18.08 -10.32 -3.50
C GLY A 79 -17.59 -11.58 -2.81
N GLY A 80 -17.29 -11.51 -1.50
CA GLY A 80 -16.81 -12.62 -0.68
C GLY A 80 -15.30 -12.75 -0.65
N ALA A 81 -14.53 -11.68 -0.91
CA ALA A 81 -13.08 -11.67 -0.73
C ALA A 81 -12.70 -12.02 0.72
N ASP A 82 -11.69 -12.85 0.89
CA ASP A 82 -11.15 -13.20 2.21
C ASP A 82 -10.21 -12.11 2.75
N ALA A 83 -9.59 -11.33 1.85
CA ALA A 83 -8.73 -10.20 2.17
C ALA A 83 -8.63 -9.24 0.97
N VAL A 84 -8.07 -8.05 1.23
CA VAL A 84 -7.64 -7.14 0.17
C VAL A 84 -6.16 -6.85 0.28
N SER A 85 -5.51 -6.60 -0.86
CA SER A 85 -4.15 -6.06 -0.90
C SER A 85 -4.12 -4.71 -1.59
N LEU A 86 -3.37 -3.78 -1.08
CA LEU A 86 -3.21 -2.45 -1.66
C LEU A 86 -1.89 -1.79 -1.25
N ILE A 87 -1.33 -1.04 -2.16
CA ILE A 87 -1.82 -0.54 -3.44
C ILE A 87 -1.11 -1.21 -4.62
N ASN A 88 -1.76 -1.23 -5.78
CA ASN A 88 -1.08 -1.43 -7.05
C ASN A 88 -0.32 -0.13 -7.43
N THR A 89 0.27 -0.06 -8.61
CA THR A 89 1.03 1.10 -9.06
C THR A 89 0.13 2.29 -9.44
N VAL A 90 0.67 3.50 -9.29
CA VAL A 90 -0.01 4.76 -9.66
C VAL A 90 0.23 5.06 -11.13
N ALA A 91 -0.83 5.33 -11.90
CA ALA A 91 -0.72 5.74 -13.29
C ALA A 91 0.06 7.07 -13.41
N SER A 92 1.12 7.08 -14.19
CA SER A 92 1.99 8.26 -14.31
C SER A 92 2.81 8.26 -15.59
N ILE A 93 3.31 9.44 -15.95
CA ILE A 93 4.42 9.65 -16.89
C ILE A 93 5.57 10.21 -16.05
N THR A 94 6.72 9.51 -16.03
CA THR A 94 7.83 9.85 -15.14
C THR A 94 8.63 11.07 -15.57
N GLY A 95 8.58 11.43 -16.86
CA GLY A 95 9.26 12.60 -17.38
C GLY A 95 9.05 12.79 -18.88
N ILE A 96 9.44 13.97 -19.37
CA ILE A 96 9.50 14.29 -20.78
C ILE A 96 10.96 14.64 -21.11
N ASP A 97 11.51 13.96 -22.11
CA ASP A 97 12.77 14.33 -22.72
C ASP A 97 12.53 15.57 -23.59
N LEU A 98 13.15 16.70 -23.22
CA LEU A 98 12.92 17.99 -23.89
C LEU A 98 13.66 18.10 -25.21
N ASP A 99 14.69 17.30 -25.44
CA ASP A 99 15.41 17.28 -26.72
C ASP A 99 14.65 16.45 -27.75
N LEU A 100 14.08 15.34 -27.31
CA LEU A 100 13.26 14.44 -28.15
C LEU A 100 11.78 14.81 -28.20
N MET A 101 11.32 15.70 -27.31
CA MET A 101 9.89 16.03 -27.10
C MET A 101 9.02 14.79 -26.97
N ALA A 102 9.50 13.80 -26.18
CA ALA A 102 8.88 12.50 -26.01
C ALA A 102 8.85 12.08 -24.53
N PRO A 103 7.86 11.25 -24.10
CA PRO A 103 7.86 10.71 -22.75
C PRO A 103 9.08 9.82 -22.47
N THR A 104 9.54 9.80 -21.22
CA THR A 104 10.61 8.90 -20.76
C THR A 104 10.03 7.81 -19.87
N PRO A 105 10.26 6.51 -20.16
CA PRO A 105 10.98 5.95 -21.31
C PRO A 105 10.18 6.06 -22.62
N THR A 106 10.88 6.00 -23.75
CA THR A 106 10.27 6.05 -25.07
C THR A 106 10.64 4.83 -25.93
N ILE A 107 9.73 4.42 -26.79
CA ILE A 107 9.92 3.39 -27.80
C ILE A 107 9.51 4.00 -29.14
N ASP A 108 10.44 4.06 -30.08
CA ASP A 108 10.21 4.64 -31.42
C ASP A 108 9.59 6.05 -31.35
N GLY A 109 10.15 6.91 -30.48
CA GLY A 109 9.72 8.28 -30.28
C GLY A 109 8.37 8.48 -29.58
N LYS A 110 7.75 7.41 -29.09
CA LYS A 110 6.46 7.44 -28.38
C LYS A 110 6.56 6.78 -27.01
N GLY A 111 5.73 7.22 -26.10
CA GLY A 111 5.57 6.61 -24.79
C GLY A 111 4.13 6.71 -24.32
N THR A 112 3.80 6.01 -23.25
CA THR A 112 2.49 5.99 -22.61
C THR A 112 2.66 6.16 -21.10
N HIS A 113 1.54 6.33 -20.39
CA HIS A 113 1.57 6.22 -18.95
C HIS A 113 1.97 4.80 -18.52
N GLY A 114 2.68 4.72 -17.41
CA GLY A 114 3.10 3.48 -16.78
C GLY A 114 2.69 3.43 -15.31
N GLY A 115 3.06 2.36 -14.64
CA GLY A 115 2.81 2.19 -13.21
C GLY A 115 3.97 2.74 -12.38
N TYR A 116 3.76 3.86 -11.68
CA TYR A 116 4.74 4.42 -10.76
C TYR A 116 4.72 3.68 -9.42
N CYS A 117 5.90 3.33 -8.90
CA CYS A 117 6.06 2.54 -7.69
C CYS A 117 7.33 2.96 -6.92
N GLY A 118 7.69 2.21 -5.88
CA GLY A 118 8.84 2.52 -5.03
C GLY A 118 8.49 3.44 -3.86
N PRO A 119 9.49 4.00 -3.14
CA PRO A 119 9.27 4.71 -1.87
C PRO A 119 8.29 5.88 -1.97
N ALA A 120 8.23 6.56 -3.10
CA ALA A 120 7.38 7.72 -3.32
C ALA A 120 5.88 7.43 -3.20
N VAL A 121 5.43 6.19 -3.41
CA VAL A 121 4.01 5.83 -3.30
C VAL A 121 3.60 5.38 -1.90
N LYS A 122 4.54 5.20 -0.95
CA LYS A 122 4.25 4.76 0.41
C LYS A 122 3.22 5.65 1.13
N PRO A 123 3.32 6.99 1.11
CA PRO A 123 2.32 7.84 1.76
C PRO A 123 0.89 7.62 1.22
N ILE A 124 0.77 7.38 -0.09
CA ILE A 124 -0.53 7.09 -0.73
C ILE A 124 -1.06 5.75 -0.22
N ALA A 125 -0.20 4.73 -0.16
CA ALA A 125 -0.58 3.40 0.33
C ALA A 125 -1.03 3.43 1.80
N LEU A 126 -0.28 4.08 2.68
CA LEU A 126 -0.63 4.22 4.10
C LEU A 126 -1.98 4.94 4.27
N ASN A 127 -2.22 6.01 3.51
CA ASN A 127 -3.50 6.72 3.54
C ASN A 127 -4.66 5.80 3.12
N MET A 128 -4.52 5.06 2.02
CA MET A 128 -5.58 4.18 1.53
C MET A 128 -5.85 2.99 2.48
N VAL A 129 -4.81 2.41 3.08
CA VAL A 129 -4.94 1.40 4.13
C VAL A 129 -5.74 1.96 5.31
N SER A 130 -5.39 3.16 5.78
CA SER A 130 -6.11 3.79 6.89
C SER A 130 -7.58 4.08 6.57
N GLN A 131 -7.89 4.49 5.33
CA GLN A 131 -9.27 4.74 4.90
C GLN A 131 -10.12 3.47 4.96
N ILE A 132 -9.62 2.33 4.50
CA ILE A 132 -10.33 1.04 4.55
C ILE A 132 -10.56 0.62 6.00
N LEU A 133 -9.55 0.71 6.86
CA LEU A 133 -9.63 0.27 8.26
C LEU A 133 -10.47 1.20 9.16
N ARG A 134 -10.66 2.46 8.76
CA ARG A 134 -11.52 3.41 9.46
C ARG A 134 -12.98 3.40 8.97
N ASN A 135 -13.26 2.70 7.88
CA ASN A 135 -14.60 2.63 7.32
C ASN A 135 -15.38 1.45 7.92
N ASP A 136 -16.58 1.71 8.43
CA ASP A 136 -17.39 0.72 9.15
C ASP A 136 -17.73 -0.52 8.32
N ASN A 137 -17.89 -0.39 7.01
CA ASN A 137 -18.23 -1.51 6.13
C ASN A 137 -17.02 -2.39 5.78
N THR A 138 -15.79 -1.85 5.88
CA THR A 138 -14.59 -2.53 5.38
C THR A 138 -13.54 -2.81 6.45
N ARG A 139 -13.68 -2.25 7.65
CA ARG A 139 -12.71 -2.38 8.76
C ARG A 139 -12.43 -3.81 9.21
N SER A 140 -13.32 -4.75 8.90
CA SER A 140 -13.15 -6.17 9.23
C SER A 140 -12.36 -6.95 8.17
N LEU A 141 -12.10 -6.35 7.00
CA LEU A 141 -11.32 -7.00 5.94
C LEU A 141 -9.84 -7.08 6.36
N PRO A 142 -9.25 -8.28 6.34
CA PRO A 142 -7.80 -8.41 6.45
C PRO A 142 -7.10 -7.67 5.30
N ILE A 143 -6.02 -6.95 5.64
CA ILE A 143 -5.26 -6.18 4.66
C ILE A 143 -3.83 -6.72 4.54
N SER A 144 -3.39 -6.95 3.30
CA SER A 144 -1.99 -7.10 2.94
C SER A 144 -1.46 -5.78 2.39
N GLY A 145 -0.56 -5.12 3.14
CA GLY A 145 -0.03 -3.79 2.79
C GLY A 145 1.07 -3.89 1.74
N ILE A 146 0.95 -3.16 0.65
CA ILE A 146 1.98 -3.06 -0.39
C ILE A 146 2.06 -1.63 -0.94
N GLY A 147 3.25 -1.17 -1.25
CA GLY A 147 3.51 0.13 -1.86
C GLY A 147 4.64 0.87 -1.15
N GLY A 148 5.82 0.88 -1.76
CA GLY A 148 6.97 1.62 -1.28
C GLY A 148 7.66 1.05 -0.04
N VAL A 149 7.40 -0.19 0.34
CA VAL A 149 8.10 -0.88 1.43
C VAL A 149 9.53 -1.19 1.00
N THR A 150 10.52 -0.56 1.64
CA THR A 150 11.94 -0.68 1.34
C THR A 150 12.78 -1.05 2.55
N THR A 151 12.29 -0.77 3.74
CA THR A 151 12.96 -1.02 5.02
C THR A 151 12.02 -1.68 6.01
N TRP A 152 12.56 -2.19 7.11
CA TRP A 152 11.75 -2.69 8.22
C TRP A 152 10.83 -1.63 8.83
N LYS A 153 11.25 -0.34 8.80
CA LYS A 153 10.41 0.78 9.29
C LYS A 153 9.15 0.93 8.45
N ASP A 154 9.30 0.87 7.13
CA ASP A 154 8.15 0.93 6.23
C ASP A 154 7.18 -0.22 6.50
N ALA A 155 7.69 -1.44 6.69
CA ALA A 155 6.88 -2.60 7.06
C ALA A 155 6.15 -2.38 8.40
N ALA A 156 6.87 -1.89 9.43
CA ALA A 156 6.30 -1.59 10.74
C ALA A 156 5.18 -0.53 10.67
N GLU A 157 5.30 0.48 9.79
CA GLU A 157 4.27 1.51 9.61
C GLU A 157 2.95 0.91 9.08
N PHE A 158 3.00 0.02 8.08
CA PHE A 158 1.82 -0.70 7.58
C PHE A 158 1.18 -1.57 8.67
N LEU A 159 1.99 -2.34 9.41
CA LEU A 159 1.51 -3.16 10.51
C LEU A 159 0.89 -2.31 11.63
N ALA A 160 1.54 -1.20 12.00
CA ALA A 160 1.04 -0.29 13.03
C ALA A 160 -0.30 0.37 12.63
N LEU A 161 -0.58 0.54 11.33
CA LEU A 161 -1.90 0.95 10.85
C LEU A 161 -2.94 -0.17 10.87
N GLY A 162 -2.53 -1.45 10.88
CA GLY A 162 -3.44 -2.58 10.96
C GLY A 162 -3.39 -3.55 9.78
N ALA A 163 -2.42 -3.42 8.88
CA ALA A 163 -2.15 -4.47 7.90
C ALA A 163 -1.68 -5.74 8.63
N GLY A 164 -2.21 -6.90 8.24
CA GLY A 164 -1.82 -8.18 8.83
C GLY A 164 -0.47 -8.71 8.34
N ASN A 165 -0.06 -8.28 7.14
CA ASN A 165 1.24 -8.54 6.55
C ASN A 165 1.61 -7.46 5.54
N VAL A 166 2.83 -7.54 5.00
CA VAL A 166 3.31 -6.63 3.95
C VAL A 166 3.88 -7.39 2.76
N GLN A 167 3.76 -6.79 1.58
CA GLN A 167 4.35 -7.29 0.34
C GLN A 167 5.45 -6.34 -0.12
N VAL A 168 6.52 -6.89 -0.67
CA VAL A 168 7.68 -6.15 -1.18
C VAL A 168 7.93 -6.56 -2.62
N CYS A 169 7.94 -5.59 -3.54
CA CYS A 169 8.22 -5.84 -4.95
C CYS A 169 9.44 -5.03 -5.43
N THR A 170 9.29 -3.72 -5.63
CA THR A 170 10.32 -2.86 -6.22
C THR A 170 11.65 -2.91 -5.47
N ALA A 171 11.61 -2.91 -4.13
CA ALA A 171 12.83 -2.98 -3.33
C ALA A 171 13.56 -4.32 -3.52
N ALA A 172 12.83 -5.43 -3.65
CA ALA A 172 13.44 -6.72 -3.96
C ALA A 172 14.08 -6.75 -5.36
N MET A 173 13.49 -6.04 -6.34
CA MET A 173 14.06 -5.89 -7.67
C MET A 173 15.35 -5.05 -7.67
N VAL A 174 15.41 -4.01 -6.83
CA VAL A 174 16.56 -3.08 -6.74
C VAL A 174 17.68 -3.66 -5.89
N TYR A 175 17.37 -4.25 -4.74
CA TYR A 175 18.35 -4.66 -3.72
C TYR A 175 18.53 -6.18 -3.62
N GLY A 176 17.71 -6.96 -4.33
CA GLY A 176 17.69 -8.40 -4.24
C GLY A 176 16.92 -8.94 -3.03
N PHE A 177 16.69 -10.25 -3.01
CA PHE A 177 15.86 -10.90 -1.96
C PHE A 177 16.46 -10.87 -0.54
N LYS A 178 17.75 -10.57 -0.40
CA LYS A 178 18.39 -10.40 0.91
C LYS A 178 17.71 -9.32 1.77
N ILE A 179 17.05 -8.34 1.13
CA ILE A 179 16.32 -7.28 1.82
C ILE A 179 15.25 -7.82 2.77
N VAL A 180 14.66 -8.98 2.49
CA VAL A 180 13.66 -9.63 3.35
C VAL A 180 14.29 -10.01 4.70
N LYS A 181 15.50 -10.58 4.69
CA LYS A 181 16.24 -10.90 5.93
C LYS A 181 16.61 -9.66 6.72
N GLU A 182 17.02 -8.60 6.03
CA GLU A 182 17.35 -7.31 6.65
C GLU A 182 16.11 -6.67 7.30
N MET A 183 14.95 -6.74 6.63
CA MET A 183 13.68 -6.28 7.18
C MET A 183 13.26 -7.07 8.42
N ILE A 184 13.33 -8.40 8.38
CA ILE A 184 12.99 -9.27 9.52
C ILE A 184 13.91 -8.94 10.70
N SER A 185 15.22 -8.88 10.46
CA SER A 185 16.20 -8.57 11.53
C SER A 185 15.97 -7.21 12.16
N GLY A 186 15.78 -6.17 11.33
CA GLY A 186 15.55 -4.82 11.83
C GLY A 186 14.21 -4.66 12.57
N LEU A 187 13.15 -5.33 12.09
CA LEU A 187 11.86 -5.34 12.76
C LEU A 187 11.94 -6.07 14.12
N SER A 188 12.60 -7.25 14.16
CA SER A 188 12.79 -8.00 15.42
C SER A 188 13.56 -7.19 16.45
N GLN A 189 14.67 -6.56 16.05
CA GLN A 189 15.44 -5.71 16.95
C GLN A 189 14.61 -4.54 17.50
N TRP A 190 13.82 -3.87 16.66
CA TRP A 190 12.95 -2.80 17.11
C TRP A 190 11.84 -3.32 18.05
N MET A 191 11.31 -4.50 17.81
CA MET A 191 10.33 -5.14 18.69
C MET A 191 10.94 -5.41 20.07
N ASP A 192 12.18 -5.93 20.14
CA ASP A 192 12.91 -6.14 21.38
C ASP A 192 13.11 -4.81 22.14
N GLU A 193 13.53 -3.74 21.44
CA GLU A 193 13.68 -2.39 22.03
C GLU A 193 12.37 -1.84 22.61
N LYS A 194 11.22 -2.24 22.04
CA LYS A 194 9.88 -1.82 22.48
C LYS A 194 9.21 -2.81 23.43
N ASN A 195 9.86 -3.93 23.74
CA ASN A 195 9.32 -5.04 24.52
C ASN A 195 8.03 -5.62 23.90
N TYR A 196 8.00 -5.76 22.57
CA TYR A 196 6.95 -6.48 21.85
C TYR A 196 7.39 -7.93 21.61
N GLU A 197 6.62 -8.89 22.11
CA GLU A 197 6.89 -10.32 21.96
C GLU A 197 6.26 -10.91 20.66
N SER A 198 5.26 -10.22 20.10
CA SER A 198 4.58 -10.62 18.86
C SER A 198 4.11 -9.41 18.06
N LEU A 199 3.85 -9.63 16.76
CA LEU A 199 3.29 -8.59 15.87
C LEU A 199 1.93 -8.10 16.37
N ASP A 200 1.09 -8.99 16.89
CA ASP A 200 -0.25 -8.68 17.38
C ASP A 200 -0.25 -7.60 18.47
N GLN A 201 0.86 -7.46 19.18
CA GLN A 201 0.99 -6.45 20.23
C GLN A 201 1.09 -5.02 19.71
N PHE A 202 1.38 -4.81 18.41
CA PHE A 202 1.44 -3.47 17.85
C PHE A 202 0.65 -3.27 16.56
N ILE A 203 0.15 -4.34 15.92
CA ILE A 203 -0.73 -4.21 14.76
C ILE A 203 -1.93 -3.33 15.13
N GLY A 204 -2.19 -2.31 14.32
CA GLY A 204 -3.30 -1.39 14.47
C GLY A 204 -3.15 -0.30 15.55
N LYS A 205 -2.06 -0.27 16.33
CA LYS A 205 -1.89 0.72 17.42
C LYS A 205 -1.84 2.17 16.95
N ALA A 206 -1.43 2.44 15.71
CA ALA A 206 -1.40 3.79 15.16
C ALA A 206 -2.75 4.24 14.61
N LEU A 207 -3.63 3.31 14.24
CA LEU A 207 -4.90 3.63 13.57
C LEU A 207 -5.80 4.58 14.37
N PRO A 208 -5.99 4.43 15.70
CA PRO A 208 -6.83 5.35 16.48
C PRO A 208 -6.33 6.80 16.49
N ASN A 209 -5.07 7.04 16.15
CA ASN A 209 -4.47 8.36 16.08
C ASN A 209 -4.61 9.01 14.68
N VAL A 210 -5.15 8.28 13.70
CA VAL A 210 -5.49 8.83 12.39
C VAL A 210 -6.88 9.43 12.46
N THR A 211 -6.98 10.74 12.25
CA THR A 211 -8.26 11.47 12.32
C THR A 211 -8.44 12.36 11.10
N ASP A 212 -9.62 12.95 10.96
CA ASP A 212 -9.89 13.91 9.92
C ASP A 212 -9.53 15.33 10.38
N TRP A 213 -9.18 16.19 9.42
CA TRP A 213 -8.67 17.54 9.67
C TRP A 213 -9.51 18.36 10.66
N GLN A 214 -10.82 18.24 10.59
CA GLN A 214 -11.77 18.96 11.44
C GLN A 214 -11.69 18.59 12.92
N TYR A 215 -11.11 17.45 13.27
CA TYR A 215 -10.93 16.97 14.64
C TYR A 215 -9.55 17.26 15.21
N LEU A 216 -8.66 17.85 14.41
CA LEU A 216 -7.34 18.26 14.89
C LEU A 216 -7.43 19.51 15.75
N ASN A 217 -6.70 19.52 16.87
CA ASN A 217 -6.54 20.73 17.66
C ASN A 217 -5.52 21.66 16.99
N LEU A 218 -5.99 22.51 16.10
CA LEU A 218 -5.15 23.47 15.34
C LEU A 218 -4.57 24.59 16.23
N ASN A 219 -5.02 24.72 17.49
CA ASN A 219 -4.46 25.67 18.46
C ASN A 219 -3.33 25.03 19.30
N HIS A 220 -2.99 23.76 19.05
CA HIS A 220 -1.89 23.11 19.73
C HIS A 220 -0.56 23.69 19.26
N ILE A 221 0.21 24.25 20.20
CA ILE A 221 1.54 24.81 19.92
C ILE A 221 2.59 23.88 20.51
N THR A 222 3.40 23.28 19.65
CA THR A 222 4.58 22.52 20.05
C THR A 222 5.80 23.41 19.96
N LYS A 223 6.51 23.60 21.07
CA LYS A 223 7.78 24.35 21.09
C LYS A 223 8.93 23.42 21.45
N ALA A 224 10.02 23.54 20.70
CA ALA A 224 11.27 22.87 21.07
C ALA A 224 11.77 23.40 22.42
N ARG A 225 12.12 22.50 23.32
CA ARG A 225 12.71 22.85 24.63
C ARG A 225 14.15 22.40 24.67
N ILE A 226 15.05 23.38 24.74
CA ILE A 226 16.48 23.12 24.83
C ILE A 226 16.85 22.90 26.31
N ASN A 227 17.47 21.78 26.61
CA ASN A 227 18.04 21.56 27.94
C ASN A 227 19.26 22.48 28.11
N GLN A 228 19.12 23.51 28.96
CA GLN A 228 20.15 24.53 29.16
C GLN A 228 21.41 23.97 29.83
N ASP A 229 21.27 22.92 30.65
CA ASP A 229 22.40 22.29 31.35
C ASP A 229 23.29 21.49 30.38
N LEU A 230 22.71 20.98 29.29
CA LEU A 230 23.44 20.25 28.25
C LEU A 230 23.79 21.13 27.04
N CYS A 231 23.33 22.36 27.01
CA CYS A 231 23.48 23.25 25.87
C CYS A 231 24.93 23.82 25.80
N ILE A 232 25.64 23.47 24.73
CA ILE A 232 26.99 23.99 24.46
C ILE A 232 27.00 25.33 23.71
N LYS A 233 25.83 25.95 23.50
CA LYS A 233 25.62 27.24 22.82
C LYS A 233 26.17 27.29 21.37
N CYS A 234 26.16 26.17 20.65
CA CYS A 234 26.68 26.07 19.27
C CYS A 234 25.79 26.71 18.19
N GLY A 235 24.57 27.14 18.52
CA GLY A 235 23.64 27.79 17.59
C GLY A 235 22.95 26.88 16.56
N ARG A 236 23.27 25.58 16.50
CA ARG A 236 22.71 24.65 15.50
C ARG A 236 21.18 24.49 15.56
N CYS A 237 20.60 24.56 16.77
CA CYS A 237 19.14 24.51 16.93
C CYS A 237 18.44 25.73 16.34
N TYR A 238 19.08 26.91 16.37
CA TYR A 238 18.57 28.12 15.75
C TYR A 238 18.67 28.02 14.21
N ALA A 239 19.81 27.59 13.69
CA ALA A 239 20.02 27.42 12.25
C ALA A 239 19.15 26.32 11.62
N ALA A 240 18.69 25.32 12.42
CA ALA A 240 17.82 24.26 11.97
C ALA A 240 16.30 24.58 12.12
N CYS A 241 15.96 25.72 12.74
CA CYS A 241 14.57 26.15 12.86
C CYS A 241 14.19 26.94 11.60
N GLU A 242 13.27 26.41 10.79
CA GLU A 242 12.82 27.05 9.56
C GLU A 242 11.77 28.14 9.78
N ASP A 243 11.22 28.25 11.01
CA ASP A 243 10.17 29.20 11.39
C ASP A 243 10.71 30.50 12.02
N THR A 244 11.92 30.92 11.67
CA THR A 244 12.53 32.15 12.18
C THR A 244 12.38 33.32 11.22
#